data_ca13b75d5b15a34959c4fb6089cbdd9e
#
_entry.id   ca13b75d5b15a34959c4fb6089cbdd9e
#
_cell.length_a   1.000
_cell.length_b   1.000
_cell.length_c   1.000
_cell.angle_alpha   90.00
_cell.angle_beta   90.00
_cell.angle_gamma   90.00
#
_symmetry.space_group_name_H-M   'P 1'
#
loop_
_entity.id
_entity.type
_entity.pdbx_description
1 polymer ?
#
loop_
_entity_poly.entity_id
_entity_poly.type
_entity_poly.pdbx_seq_one_letter_code
_entity_poly.pdbx_strand_id
1 'polypeptide(L)'
;MDVGYIRVSSVDQNTDRQLDGVQTGKRFEEKVSGATMERPELQSAMEFCREGDTLHVHSIDRLARSMAALISIVQKLNAKGVAVRFHKENMTFTGDDNPMQTLMFNMLGAFAQFERE
;
A
#
# COMPACT_ATOMS: atom_id res chain seq x y z
N MET A 1 -5.74 13.14 -7.17
CA MET A 1 -4.55 13.55 -6.40
C MET A 1 -3.70 12.33 -6.11
N ASP A 2 -2.40 12.52 -6.09
CA ASP A 2 -1.47 11.47 -5.73
C ASP A 2 -1.09 11.60 -4.26
N VAL A 3 -1.32 10.54 -3.51
CA VAL A 3 -1.09 10.50 -2.06
C VAL A 3 -0.02 9.45 -1.79
N GLY A 4 0.94 9.76 -0.92
CA GLY A 4 2.01 8.83 -0.58
C GLY A 4 1.88 8.29 0.83
N TYR A 5 2.14 6.99 0.99
CA TYR A 5 2.24 6.36 2.31
C TYR A 5 3.62 5.73 2.43
N ILE A 6 4.35 6.14 3.45
CA ILE A 6 5.71 5.68 3.72
C ILE A 6 5.77 5.07 5.10
N ARG A 7 6.27 3.85 5.21
CA ARG A 7 6.45 3.18 6.49
C ARG A 7 7.92 2.81 6.68
N VAL A 8 8.48 3.21 7.82
CA VAL A 8 9.83 2.80 8.21
C VAL A 8 9.76 2.16 9.60
N SER A 9 10.68 1.22 9.85
CA SER A 9 10.80 0.64 11.18
C SER A 9 11.45 1.65 12.13
N SER A 10 11.39 1.38 13.43
CA SER A 10 12.02 2.23 14.41
C SER A 10 13.53 2.31 14.26
N VAL A 11 14.13 1.32 13.55
CA VAL A 11 15.56 1.26 13.32
C VAL A 11 15.95 2.01 12.04
N ASP A 12 15.10 1.96 11.02
CA ASP A 12 15.35 2.63 9.75
C ASP A 12 14.70 4.01 9.78
N GLN A 13 15.49 5.05 9.65
CA GLN A 13 15.00 6.43 9.72
C GLN A 13 14.97 7.13 8.36
N ASN A 14 15.31 6.43 7.28
CA ASN A 14 15.37 7.04 5.97
C ASN A 14 14.06 6.81 5.21
N THR A 15 13.16 7.82 5.27
CA THR A 15 11.89 7.77 4.55
C THR A 15 12.02 8.27 3.11
N ASP A 16 13.09 8.99 2.80
CA ASP A 16 13.18 9.75 1.56
C ASP A 16 13.29 8.87 0.31
N ARG A 17 13.86 7.68 0.46
CA ARG A 17 14.11 6.81 -0.69
C ARG A 17 12.88 6.04 -1.17
N GLN A 18 11.87 5.89 -0.33
CA GLN A 18 10.75 5.00 -0.67
C GLN A 18 9.94 5.51 -1.85
N LEU A 19 9.69 6.81 -1.91
CA LEU A 19 8.96 7.41 -3.01
C LEU A 19 9.79 8.47 -3.71
N ASP A 20 11.09 8.21 -3.83
CA ASP A 20 12.00 9.14 -4.51
C ASP A 20 11.59 9.27 -5.98
N GLY A 21 11.46 10.51 -6.44
CA GLY A 21 11.02 10.80 -7.79
C GLY A 21 9.51 10.76 -8.00
N VAL A 22 8.75 10.38 -6.98
CA VAL A 22 7.28 10.35 -7.06
C VAL A 22 6.73 11.66 -6.52
N GLN A 23 5.97 12.36 -7.34
CA GLN A 23 5.33 13.60 -6.91
C GLN A 23 3.99 13.29 -6.25
N THR A 24 3.86 13.67 -4.99
CA THR A 24 2.63 13.48 -4.24
C THR A 24 2.15 14.79 -3.67
N GLY A 25 0.82 14.99 -3.65
CA GLY A 25 0.23 16.17 -3.05
C GLY A 25 0.17 16.11 -1.54
N LYS A 26 0.19 14.90 -1.00
CA LYS A 26 0.16 14.66 0.45
C LYS A 26 0.92 13.39 0.75
N ARG A 27 1.71 13.38 1.83
CA ARG A 27 2.42 12.18 2.29
C ARG A 27 2.08 11.88 3.74
N PHE A 28 1.94 10.61 4.04
CA PHE A 28 1.74 10.10 5.39
C PHE A 28 2.94 9.21 5.72
N GLU A 29 3.67 9.56 6.77
CA GLU A 29 4.88 8.83 7.17
C GLU A 29 4.66 8.17 8.52
N GLU A 30 4.98 6.88 8.61
CA GLU A 30 4.75 6.08 9.79
C GLU A 30 6.05 5.40 10.22
N LYS A 31 6.34 5.46 11.52
CA LYS A 31 7.53 4.83 12.10
C LYS A 31 7.09 3.72 13.05
N VAL A 32 6.73 2.57 12.49
CA VAL A 32 6.30 1.41 13.27
C VAL A 32 6.78 0.14 12.59
N SER A 33 6.87 -0.93 13.39
CA SER A 33 7.15 -2.25 12.86
C SER A 33 6.01 -2.72 11.95
N GLY A 34 6.35 -3.48 10.91
CA GLY A 34 5.35 -4.04 10.01
C GLY A 34 4.42 -5.03 10.70
N ALA A 35 4.82 -5.56 11.85
CA ALA A 35 3.99 -6.48 12.63
C ALA A 35 2.93 -5.75 13.46
N THR A 36 3.04 -4.42 13.62
CA THR A 36 2.11 -3.65 14.41
C THR A 36 0.81 -3.44 13.64
N MET A 37 -0.31 -3.74 14.29
CA MET A 37 -1.64 -3.50 13.72
C MET A 37 -2.07 -2.04 13.82
N GLU A 38 -1.50 -1.30 14.76
CA GLU A 38 -1.83 0.09 14.96
C GLU A 38 -1.00 0.95 14.03
N ARG A 39 -1.64 1.51 13.02
CA ARG A 39 -1.00 2.37 12.03
C ARG A 39 -1.86 3.61 11.80
N PRO A 40 -1.76 4.59 12.71
CA PRO A 40 -2.61 5.79 12.61
C PRO A 40 -2.39 6.57 11.31
N GLU A 41 -1.15 6.61 10.81
CA GLU A 41 -0.89 7.32 9.56
C GLU A 41 -1.50 6.61 8.35
N LEU A 42 -1.50 5.28 8.33
CA LEU A 42 -2.18 4.53 7.27
C LEU A 42 -3.69 4.78 7.33
N GLN A 43 -4.24 4.76 8.54
CA GLN A 43 -5.65 5.05 8.71
C GLN A 43 -6.00 6.45 8.20
N SER A 44 -5.18 7.43 8.54
CA SER A 44 -5.37 8.80 8.07
C SER A 44 -5.29 8.89 6.54
N ALA A 45 -4.32 8.17 5.94
CA ALA A 45 -4.20 8.14 4.49
C ALA A 45 -5.43 7.54 3.83
N MET A 46 -5.94 6.45 4.38
CA MET A 46 -7.12 5.80 3.84
C MET A 46 -8.35 6.69 3.93
N GLU A 47 -8.47 7.46 5.02
CA GLU A 47 -9.59 8.39 5.19
C GLU A 47 -9.43 9.63 4.31
N PHE A 48 -8.20 10.07 4.09
CA PHE A 48 -7.90 11.25 3.28
C PHE A 48 -8.20 11.01 1.79
N CYS A 49 -7.89 9.81 1.28
CA CYS A 49 -8.06 9.50 -0.12
C CYS A 49 -9.52 9.46 -0.53
N ARG A 50 -9.81 9.98 -1.71
CA ARG A 50 -11.14 10.05 -2.30
C ARG A 50 -11.15 9.44 -3.67
N GLU A 51 -12.35 9.28 -4.24
CA GLU A 51 -12.52 8.77 -5.59
C GLU A 51 -11.63 9.55 -6.56
N GLY A 52 -10.89 8.81 -7.37
CA GLY A 52 -9.96 9.39 -8.34
C GLY A 52 -8.54 9.56 -7.83
N ASP A 53 -8.32 9.39 -6.52
CA ASP A 53 -6.97 9.49 -5.95
C ASP A 53 -6.19 8.19 -6.15
N THR A 54 -4.87 8.29 -6.09
CA THR A 54 -3.98 7.13 -6.12
C THR A 54 -3.11 7.15 -4.88
N LEU A 55 -3.11 6.04 -4.14
CA LEU A 55 -2.21 5.87 -3.01
C LEU A 55 -0.93 5.20 -3.49
N HIS A 56 0.19 5.89 -3.34
CA HIS A 56 1.51 5.40 -3.75
C HIS A 56 2.22 4.79 -2.55
N VAL A 57 2.69 3.56 -2.71
CA VAL A 57 3.45 2.84 -1.69
C VAL A 57 4.72 2.30 -2.35
N HIS A 58 5.84 2.32 -1.64
CA HIS A 58 7.09 1.85 -2.20
C HIS A 58 7.00 0.37 -2.61
N SER A 59 6.51 -0.47 -1.71
CA SER A 59 6.45 -1.92 -1.94
C SER A 59 5.30 -2.53 -1.14
N ILE A 60 4.91 -3.73 -1.53
CA ILE A 60 3.80 -4.44 -0.90
C ILE A 60 4.06 -4.66 0.60
N ASP A 61 5.29 -5.03 0.96
CA ASP A 61 5.64 -5.28 2.36
C ASP A 61 5.62 -4.01 3.22
N ARG A 62 5.72 -2.84 2.61
CA ARG A 62 5.60 -1.58 3.34
C ARG A 62 4.15 -1.26 3.67
N LEU A 63 3.20 -1.80 2.93
CA LEU A 63 1.79 -1.59 3.20
C LEU A 63 1.25 -2.61 4.19
N ALA A 64 1.56 -3.88 3.98
CA ALA A 64 1.06 -4.95 4.84
C ALA A 64 1.99 -6.15 4.79
N ARG A 65 2.10 -6.87 5.92
CA ARG A 65 2.90 -8.09 6.00
C ARG A 65 2.06 -9.35 5.90
N SER A 66 0.77 -9.25 6.19
CA SER A 66 -0.12 -10.39 6.02
C SER A 66 -0.96 -10.21 4.77
N MET A 67 -1.29 -11.33 4.14
CA MET A 67 -2.14 -11.32 2.96
C MET A 67 -3.52 -10.76 3.28
N ALA A 68 -4.08 -11.16 4.41
CA ALA A 68 -5.42 -10.70 4.80
C ALA A 68 -5.46 -9.18 4.96
N ALA A 69 -4.43 -8.61 5.61
CA ALA A 69 -4.36 -7.16 5.77
C ALA A 69 -4.20 -6.46 4.43
N LEU A 70 -3.35 -7.00 3.55
CA LEU A 70 -3.13 -6.42 2.22
C LEU A 70 -4.43 -6.39 1.41
N ILE A 71 -5.13 -7.51 1.37
CA ILE A 71 -6.38 -7.61 0.63
C ILE A 71 -7.41 -6.62 1.19
N SER A 72 -7.53 -6.58 2.51
CA SER A 72 -8.50 -5.69 3.17
C SER A 72 -8.24 -4.24 2.84
N ILE A 73 -6.98 -3.81 2.93
CA ILE A 73 -6.61 -2.41 2.67
C ILE A 73 -6.88 -2.04 1.21
N VAL A 74 -6.42 -2.89 0.27
CA VAL A 74 -6.59 -2.60 -1.15
C VAL A 74 -8.07 -2.60 -1.53
N GLN A 75 -8.84 -3.56 -1.02
CA GLN A 75 -10.27 -3.62 -1.33
C GLN A 75 -11.03 -2.42 -0.79
N LYS A 76 -10.70 -1.97 0.42
CA LYS A 76 -11.33 -0.79 1.00
C LYS A 76 -11.06 0.46 0.17
N LEU A 77 -9.81 0.63 -0.26
CA LEU A 77 -9.44 1.77 -1.09
C LEU A 77 -10.10 1.70 -2.46
N ASN A 78 -10.06 0.53 -3.09
CA ASN A 78 -10.69 0.36 -4.40
C ASN A 78 -12.20 0.60 -4.34
N ALA A 79 -12.85 0.20 -3.24
CA ALA A 79 -14.28 0.45 -3.07
C ALA A 79 -14.61 1.94 -3.00
N LYS A 80 -13.65 2.77 -2.58
CA LYS A 80 -13.79 4.22 -2.58
C LYS A 80 -13.43 4.86 -3.92
N GLY A 81 -12.99 4.06 -4.89
CA GLY A 81 -12.51 4.59 -6.16
C GLY A 81 -11.05 5.05 -6.11
N VAL A 82 -10.29 4.57 -5.13
CA VAL A 82 -8.88 4.93 -4.96
C VAL A 82 -8.02 3.80 -5.50
N ALA A 83 -7.07 4.13 -6.38
CA ALA A 83 -6.09 3.18 -6.89
C ALA A 83 -4.93 3.04 -5.91
N VAL A 84 -4.29 1.87 -5.90
CA VAL A 84 -3.10 1.63 -5.08
C VAL A 84 -1.95 1.23 -5.99
N ARG A 85 -0.85 1.97 -5.90
CA ARG A 85 0.32 1.76 -6.74
C ARG A 85 1.51 1.32 -5.91
N PHE A 86 2.06 0.13 -6.23
CA PHE A 86 3.28 -0.38 -5.61
C PHE A 86 4.43 -0.19 -6.59
N HIS A 87 5.38 0.66 -6.24
CA HIS A 87 6.44 1.08 -7.17
C HIS A 87 7.50 0.00 -7.37
N LYS A 88 7.91 -0.69 -6.31
CA LYS A 88 8.93 -1.73 -6.41
C LYS A 88 8.44 -2.88 -7.29
N GLU A 89 7.20 -3.29 -7.12
CA GLU A 89 6.61 -4.37 -7.91
C GLU A 89 6.06 -3.89 -9.25
N ASN A 90 5.99 -2.57 -9.44
CA ASN A 90 5.46 -1.96 -10.66
C ASN A 90 4.03 -2.44 -10.95
N MET A 91 3.19 -2.37 -9.93
CA MET A 91 1.80 -2.83 -10.02
C MET A 91 0.84 -1.76 -9.54
N THR A 92 -0.30 -1.66 -10.20
CA THR A 92 -1.38 -0.76 -9.82
C THR A 92 -2.70 -1.53 -9.74
N PHE A 93 -3.40 -1.39 -8.62
CA PHE A 93 -4.70 -2.01 -8.40
C PHE A 93 -5.75 -0.92 -8.38
N THR A 94 -6.62 -0.92 -9.41
CA THR A 94 -7.57 0.17 -9.62
C THR A 94 -8.98 -0.15 -9.16
N GLY A 95 -9.24 -1.40 -8.83
CA GLY A 95 -10.60 -1.80 -8.43
C GLY A 95 -11.54 -2.06 -9.59
N ASP A 96 -11.06 -1.90 -10.82
CA ASP A 96 -11.83 -2.30 -11.98
C ASP A 96 -12.00 -3.82 -11.99
N ASP A 97 -13.14 -4.27 -12.50
CA ASP A 97 -13.45 -5.70 -12.57
C ASP A 97 -12.57 -6.37 -13.65
N ASN A 98 -11.28 -6.44 -13.36
CA ASN A 98 -10.30 -7.02 -14.28
C ASN A 98 -9.86 -8.37 -13.71
N PRO A 99 -10.25 -9.49 -14.36
CA PRO A 99 -9.89 -10.82 -13.88
C PRO A 99 -8.38 -11.02 -13.79
N MET A 100 -7.61 -10.43 -14.69
CA MET A 100 -6.16 -10.55 -14.67
C MET A 100 -5.57 -9.89 -13.44
N GLN A 101 -6.06 -8.69 -13.06
CA GLN A 101 -5.60 -7.99 -11.88
C GLN A 101 -5.94 -8.78 -10.62
N THR A 102 -7.15 -9.34 -10.54
CA THR A 102 -7.56 -10.17 -9.41
C THR A 102 -6.67 -11.40 -9.28
N LEU A 103 -6.38 -12.06 -10.41
CA LEU A 103 -5.51 -13.22 -10.41
C LEU A 103 -4.11 -12.87 -9.92
N MET A 104 -3.53 -11.77 -10.42
CA MET A 104 -2.20 -11.32 -10.00
C MET A 104 -2.17 -11.02 -8.51
N PHE A 105 -3.20 -10.37 -8.00
CA PHE A 105 -3.30 -10.04 -6.59
C PHE A 105 -3.35 -11.28 -5.73
N ASN A 106 -4.13 -12.27 -6.14
CA ASN A 106 -4.24 -13.54 -5.42
C ASN A 106 -2.93 -14.32 -5.46
N MET A 107 -2.24 -14.32 -6.59
CA MET A 107 -0.94 -14.99 -6.72
C MET A 107 0.12 -14.35 -5.83
N LEU A 108 0.16 -13.02 -5.78
CA LEU A 108 1.09 -12.30 -4.91
C LEU A 108 0.84 -12.61 -3.46
N GLY A 109 -0.43 -12.66 -3.06
CA GLY A 109 -0.80 -12.99 -1.71
C GLY A 109 -0.39 -14.41 -1.34
N ALA A 110 -0.63 -15.36 -2.24
CA ALA A 110 -0.25 -16.76 -2.03
C ALA A 110 1.27 -16.90 -1.95
N PHE A 111 2.01 -16.18 -2.80
CA PHE A 111 3.46 -16.21 -2.79
C PHE A 111 4.02 -15.65 -1.49
N ALA A 112 3.49 -14.51 -1.04
CA ALA A 112 3.91 -13.91 0.22
C ALA A 112 3.65 -14.84 1.41
N GLN A 113 2.52 -15.54 1.39
CA GLN A 113 2.18 -16.49 2.42
C GLN A 113 3.14 -17.68 2.40
N PHE A 114 3.50 -18.16 1.23
CA PHE A 114 4.42 -19.26 1.06
C PHE A 114 5.82 -18.92 1.62
N GLU A 115 6.29 -17.70 1.37
CA GLU A 115 7.60 -17.29 1.85
C GLU A 115 7.69 -17.21 3.38
N ARG A 116 6.55 -17.08 4.06
CA ARG A 116 6.53 -16.98 5.51
C ARG A 116 6.54 -18.34 6.22
N GLU A 117 6.32 -19.39 5.49
CA GLU A 117 6.37 -20.76 6.00
C GLU A 117 7.76 -21.36 5.79
#